data_cc28e17559a1a6e1ed31667813fb902d
#
_entry.id   cc28e17559a1a6e1ed31667813fb902d
#
_cell.length_a   1.000
_cell.length_b   1.000
_cell.length_c   1.000
_cell.angle_alpha   90.00
_cell.angle_beta   90.00
_cell.angle_gamma   90.00
#
_symmetry.space_group_name_H-M   'P 1'
#
loop_
_entity.id
_entity.type
_entity.pdbx_description
1 polymer ?
#
loop_
_entity_poly.entity_id
_entity_poly.type
_entity_poly.pdbx_seq_one_letter_code
_entity_poly.pdbx_strand_id
1 'polypeptide(L)'
;VYKRQVPDHTVVFLRIMLCTTWVYAVSNPLITAASATGKIKLYQSVVGGLLLLILPISYLCLRFGLPAYSVFIVHFVMEITAQFARLLMLRRMIRLSLREYFAKVIWSISKVTAIALAVPLAVAYWQPGEGIWNLLTIFLICAISTSMSVYWFGLTPGEKIYICSKVSSIASKFKK
;
A
#
# COMPACT_ATOMS: atom_id res chain seq x y z
N VAL A 1 -0.02 30.96 -20.65
CA VAL A 1 -1.42 30.56 -20.41
C VAL A 1 -1.59 29.10 -19.96
N TYR A 2 -0.53 28.28 -19.99
CA TYR A 2 -0.64 26.86 -19.59
C TYR A 2 -0.31 26.55 -18.12
N LYS A 3 -0.28 27.52 -17.23
CA LYS A 3 0.39 27.39 -15.93
C LYS A 3 -0.45 26.90 -14.75
N ARG A 4 -1.72 26.52 -14.87
CA ARG A 4 -2.52 26.07 -13.70
C ARG A 4 -3.71 25.14 -13.98
N GLN A 5 -3.76 24.43 -15.08
CA GLN A 5 -4.86 23.47 -15.29
C GLN A 5 -4.35 22.06 -14.99
N VAL A 6 -4.72 21.55 -13.82
CA VAL A 6 -4.64 20.12 -13.54
C VAL A 6 -5.64 19.45 -14.49
N PRO A 7 -5.22 18.44 -15.30
CA PRO A 7 -6.15 17.73 -16.19
C PRO A 7 -7.36 17.21 -15.40
N ASP A 8 -8.56 17.36 -15.95
CA ASP A 8 -9.84 17.12 -15.25
C ASP A 8 -9.95 15.74 -14.58
N HIS A 9 -9.21 14.73 -15.07
CA HIS A 9 -9.27 13.38 -14.54
C HIS A 9 -8.11 13.01 -13.61
N THR A 10 -7.13 13.90 -13.37
CA THR A 10 -5.93 13.60 -12.56
C THR A 10 -6.27 13.16 -11.15
N VAL A 11 -7.26 13.79 -10.52
CA VAL A 11 -7.71 13.44 -9.17
C VAL A 11 -8.31 12.03 -9.13
N VAL A 12 -9.07 11.65 -10.15
CA VAL A 12 -9.65 10.30 -10.27
C VAL A 12 -8.55 9.26 -10.44
N PHE A 13 -7.58 9.51 -11.32
CA PHE A 13 -6.43 8.63 -11.51
C PHE A 13 -5.65 8.43 -10.21
N LEU A 14 -5.35 9.52 -9.51
CA LEU A 14 -4.63 9.48 -8.24
C LEU A 14 -5.37 8.65 -7.19
N ARG A 15 -6.69 8.83 -7.05
CA ARG A 15 -7.50 8.06 -6.10
C ARG A 15 -7.47 6.56 -6.39
N ILE A 16 -7.66 6.16 -7.66
CA ILE A 16 -7.62 4.75 -8.05
C ILE A 16 -6.22 4.17 -7.83
N MET A 17 -5.18 4.93 -8.16
CA MET A 17 -3.79 4.53 -7.98
C MET A 17 -3.44 4.33 -6.50
N LEU A 18 -3.92 5.20 -5.60
CA LEU A 18 -3.74 5.05 -4.16
C LEU A 18 -4.43 3.78 -3.64
N CYS A 19 -5.65 3.47 -4.11
CA CYS A 19 -6.33 2.22 -3.77
C CYS A 19 -5.54 0.99 -4.24
N THR A 20 -5.00 1.03 -5.46
CA THR A 20 -4.16 -0.04 -6.01
C THR A 20 -2.87 -0.21 -5.18
N THR A 21 -2.22 0.89 -4.82
CA THR A 21 -1.00 0.87 -4.00
C THR A 21 -1.27 0.28 -2.61
N TRP A 22 -2.43 0.57 -2.03
CA TRP A 22 -2.83 -0.02 -0.75
C TRP A 22 -2.98 -1.56 -0.84
N VAL A 23 -3.65 -2.07 -1.88
CA VAL A 23 -3.75 -3.52 -2.14
C VAL A 23 -2.36 -4.13 -2.33
N TYR A 24 -1.49 -3.48 -3.09
CA TYR A 24 -0.12 -3.93 -3.32
C TYR A 24 0.72 -3.96 -2.03
N ALA A 25 0.58 -2.98 -1.16
CA ALA A 25 1.28 -2.94 0.14
C ALA A 25 0.93 -4.16 1.01
N VAL A 26 -0.35 -4.58 1.00
CA VAL A 26 -0.81 -5.80 1.70
C VAL A 26 -0.25 -7.08 1.05
N SER A 27 0.11 -7.02 -0.23
CA SER A 27 0.69 -8.15 -0.97
C SER A 27 2.15 -8.43 -0.63
N ASN A 28 2.93 -7.42 -0.23
CA ASN A 28 4.37 -7.54 0.00
C ASN A 28 4.77 -8.64 1.01
N PRO A 29 4.13 -8.80 2.17
CA PRO A 29 4.44 -9.90 3.08
C PRO A 29 4.20 -11.28 2.47
N LEU A 30 3.17 -11.41 1.60
CA LEU A 30 2.87 -12.67 0.92
C LEU A 30 3.93 -12.99 -0.13
N ILE A 31 4.43 -12.01 -0.86
CA ILE A 31 5.52 -12.17 -1.84
C ILE A 31 6.78 -12.64 -1.13
N THR A 32 7.12 -12.02 0.00
CA THR A 32 8.27 -12.40 0.81
C THR A 32 8.14 -13.83 1.37
N ALA A 33 6.96 -14.20 1.87
CA ALA A 33 6.68 -15.55 2.35
C ALA A 33 6.76 -16.58 1.22
N ALA A 34 6.25 -16.28 0.03
CA ALA A 34 6.37 -17.14 -1.14
C ALA A 34 7.83 -17.35 -1.54
N SER A 35 8.63 -16.30 -1.52
CA SER A 35 10.07 -16.36 -1.85
C SER A 35 10.83 -17.28 -0.89
N ALA A 36 10.48 -17.27 0.39
CA ALA A 36 11.08 -18.11 1.42
C ALA A 36 10.80 -19.61 1.24
N THR A 37 9.74 -19.99 0.48
CA THR A 37 9.42 -21.42 0.26
C THR A 37 10.28 -22.11 -0.80
N GLY A 38 11.08 -21.37 -1.58
CA GLY A 38 11.84 -21.88 -2.71
C GLY A 38 11.03 -22.27 -3.95
N LYS A 39 9.69 -22.32 -3.88
CA LYS A 39 8.80 -22.66 -5.00
C LYS A 39 8.32 -21.43 -5.77
N ILE A 40 9.23 -20.49 -6.00
CA ILE A 40 8.91 -19.17 -6.54
C ILE A 40 8.50 -19.21 -8.02
N LYS A 41 9.01 -20.18 -8.80
CA LYS A 41 8.74 -20.25 -10.26
C LYS A 41 7.25 -20.30 -10.58
N LEU A 42 6.55 -21.25 -10.00
CA LEU A 42 5.11 -21.42 -10.23
C LEU A 42 4.30 -20.23 -9.73
N TYR A 43 4.66 -19.70 -8.57
CA TYR A 43 4.07 -18.51 -8.00
C TYR A 43 4.21 -17.30 -8.93
N GLN A 44 5.44 -17.05 -9.39
CA GLN A 44 5.74 -15.90 -10.26
C GLN A 44 5.09 -16.05 -11.64
N SER A 45 5.04 -17.25 -12.21
CA SER A 45 4.39 -17.50 -13.51
C SER A 45 2.88 -17.25 -13.45
N VAL A 46 2.20 -17.69 -12.39
CA VAL A 46 0.75 -17.49 -12.25
C VAL A 46 0.43 -16.01 -12.01
N VAL A 47 1.09 -15.38 -11.05
CA VAL A 47 0.83 -13.97 -10.72
C VAL A 47 1.27 -13.06 -11.86
N GLY A 48 2.45 -13.30 -12.44
CA GLY A 48 2.94 -12.54 -13.59
C GLY A 48 2.06 -12.68 -14.82
N GLY A 49 1.56 -13.89 -15.09
CA GLY A 49 0.60 -14.14 -16.18
C GLY A 49 -0.71 -13.38 -15.99
N LEU A 50 -1.25 -13.34 -14.76
CA LEU A 50 -2.44 -12.55 -14.44
C LEU A 50 -2.20 -11.06 -14.67
N LEU A 51 -1.06 -10.53 -14.23
CA LEU A 51 -0.74 -9.11 -14.40
C LEU A 51 -0.49 -8.75 -15.88
N LEU A 52 0.06 -9.67 -16.68
CA LEU A 52 0.20 -9.49 -18.12
C LEU A 52 -1.14 -9.29 -18.84
N LEU A 53 -2.23 -9.87 -18.34
CA LEU A 53 -3.57 -9.68 -18.89
C LEU A 53 -4.08 -8.24 -18.78
N ILE A 54 -3.46 -7.41 -17.96
CA ILE A 54 -3.80 -5.97 -17.86
C ILE A 54 -3.67 -5.30 -19.23
N LEU A 55 -2.63 -5.62 -20.00
CA LEU A 55 -2.38 -5.01 -21.30
C LEU A 55 -3.50 -5.28 -22.32
N PRO A 56 -3.85 -6.55 -22.64
CA PRO A 56 -4.89 -6.82 -23.61
C PRO A 56 -6.28 -6.36 -23.14
N ILE A 57 -6.60 -6.48 -21.84
CA ILE A 57 -7.89 -6.04 -21.31
C ILE A 57 -8.00 -4.52 -21.40
N SER A 58 -6.96 -3.79 -21.02
CA SER A 58 -6.94 -2.32 -21.13
C SER A 58 -7.04 -1.85 -22.56
N TYR A 59 -6.36 -2.53 -23.49
CA TYR A 59 -6.48 -2.25 -24.93
C TYR A 59 -7.91 -2.44 -25.43
N LEU A 60 -8.58 -3.52 -25.04
CA LEU A 60 -9.97 -3.76 -25.40
C LEU A 60 -10.90 -2.69 -24.82
N CYS A 61 -10.72 -2.30 -23.56
CA CYS A 61 -11.51 -1.23 -22.94
C CYS A 61 -11.39 0.08 -23.72
N LEU A 62 -10.18 0.46 -24.09
CA LEU A 62 -9.95 1.69 -24.88
C LEU A 62 -10.52 1.58 -26.30
N ARG A 63 -10.42 0.41 -26.93
CA ARG A 63 -11.00 0.16 -28.26
C ARG A 63 -12.52 0.25 -28.26
N PHE A 64 -13.19 -0.10 -27.17
CA PHE A 64 -14.63 0.07 -27.00
C PHE A 64 -15.05 1.52 -26.63
N GLY A 65 -14.11 2.45 -26.66
CA GLY A 65 -14.39 3.87 -26.40
C GLY A 65 -14.55 4.23 -24.92
N LEU A 66 -14.13 3.34 -24.01
CA LEU A 66 -14.15 3.66 -22.58
C LEU A 66 -13.11 4.76 -22.26
N PRO A 67 -13.39 5.62 -21.29
CA PRO A 67 -12.52 6.71 -20.91
C PRO A 67 -11.18 6.20 -20.35
N ALA A 68 -10.13 7.03 -20.40
CA ALA A 68 -8.76 6.66 -20.02
C ALA A 68 -8.60 6.12 -18.59
N TYR A 69 -9.47 6.52 -17.65
CA TYR A 69 -9.44 5.99 -16.28
C TYR A 69 -9.84 4.52 -16.19
N SER A 70 -10.45 3.94 -17.23
CA SER A 70 -10.78 2.51 -17.29
C SER A 70 -9.54 1.61 -17.18
N VAL A 71 -8.40 2.06 -17.70
CA VAL A 71 -7.12 1.35 -17.58
C VAL A 71 -6.70 1.17 -16.11
N PHE A 72 -6.88 2.22 -15.31
CA PHE A 72 -6.57 2.17 -13.87
C PHE A 72 -7.55 1.28 -13.09
N ILE A 73 -8.82 1.26 -13.51
CA ILE A 73 -9.82 0.34 -12.94
C ILE A 73 -9.45 -1.10 -13.27
N VAL A 74 -9.09 -1.39 -14.51
CA VAL A 74 -8.62 -2.73 -14.92
C VAL A 74 -7.41 -3.14 -14.08
N HIS A 75 -6.42 -2.26 -13.93
CA HIS A 75 -5.25 -2.52 -13.09
C HIS A 75 -5.63 -2.84 -11.65
N PHE A 76 -6.51 -2.06 -11.04
CA PHE A 76 -7.01 -2.28 -9.69
C PHE A 76 -7.72 -3.64 -9.53
N VAL A 77 -8.61 -4.00 -10.46
CA VAL A 77 -9.33 -5.28 -10.44
C VAL A 77 -8.36 -6.46 -10.61
N MET A 78 -7.40 -6.33 -11.52
CA MET A 78 -6.38 -7.36 -11.73
C MET A 78 -5.45 -7.52 -10.52
N GLU A 79 -5.10 -6.44 -9.83
CA GLU A 79 -4.29 -6.53 -8.60
C GLU A 79 -5.07 -7.23 -7.47
N ILE A 80 -6.36 -6.96 -7.31
CA ILE A 80 -7.22 -7.70 -6.36
C ILE A 80 -7.26 -9.18 -6.74
N THR A 81 -7.44 -9.51 -8.02
CA THR A 81 -7.46 -10.89 -8.52
C THR A 81 -6.13 -11.59 -8.24
N ALA A 82 -5.01 -10.90 -8.50
CA ALA A 82 -3.68 -11.40 -8.19
C ALA A 82 -3.49 -11.61 -6.69
N GLN A 83 -4.05 -10.74 -5.83
CA GLN A 83 -4.00 -10.90 -4.38
C GLN A 83 -4.71 -12.18 -3.91
N PHE A 84 -5.88 -12.48 -4.47
CA PHE A 84 -6.57 -13.75 -4.19
C PHE A 84 -5.76 -14.96 -4.67
N ALA A 85 -5.16 -14.87 -5.87
CA ALA A 85 -4.29 -15.93 -6.38
C ALA A 85 -3.08 -16.16 -5.46
N ARG A 86 -2.42 -15.09 -4.99
CA ARG A 86 -1.32 -15.15 -4.01
C ARG A 86 -1.74 -15.88 -2.73
N LEU A 87 -2.88 -15.51 -2.15
CA LEU A 87 -3.41 -16.13 -0.94
C LEU A 87 -3.71 -17.62 -1.12
N LEU A 88 -4.35 -18.00 -2.23
CA LEU A 88 -4.68 -19.40 -2.52
C LEU A 88 -3.40 -20.24 -2.71
N MET A 89 -2.40 -19.68 -3.38
CA MET A 89 -1.13 -20.38 -3.59
C MET A 89 -0.38 -20.56 -2.27
N LEU A 90 -0.27 -19.52 -1.44
CA LEU A 90 0.38 -19.61 -0.14
C LEU A 90 -0.34 -20.58 0.79
N ARG A 91 -1.67 -20.61 0.78
CA ARG A 91 -2.43 -21.60 1.54
C ARG A 91 -1.99 -23.02 1.22
N ARG A 92 -1.72 -23.32 -0.06
CA ARG A 92 -1.24 -24.66 -0.50
C ARG A 92 0.23 -24.89 -0.18
N MET A 93 1.08 -23.85 -0.24
CA MET A 93 2.53 -23.96 -0.09
C MET A 93 2.97 -24.06 1.37
N ILE A 94 2.38 -23.27 2.26
CA ILE A 94 2.79 -23.17 3.68
C ILE A 94 1.66 -23.48 4.66
N ARG A 95 0.53 -24.03 4.16
CA ARG A 95 -0.68 -24.30 4.95
C ARG A 95 -1.17 -23.06 5.72
N LEU A 96 -1.06 -21.87 5.09
CA LEU A 96 -1.47 -20.62 5.69
C LEU A 96 -2.96 -20.67 6.06
N SER A 97 -3.28 -20.38 7.33
CA SER A 97 -4.64 -20.19 7.78
C SER A 97 -5.15 -18.83 7.30
N LEU A 98 -6.05 -18.83 6.32
CA LEU A 98 -6.63 -17.57 5.80
C LEU A 98 -7.30 -16.76 6.90
N ARG A 99 -7.98 -17.44 7.84
CA ARG A 99 -8.65 -16.78 8.96
C ARG A 99 -7.66 -16.03 9.87
N GLU A 100 -6.51 -16.64 10.15
CA GLU A 100 -5.46 -15.98 10.95
C GLU A 100 -4.80 -14.83 10.19
N TYR A 101 -4.59 -14.98 8.90
CA TYR A 101 -4.07 -13.91 8.06
C TYR A 101 -5.00 -12.70 8.06
N PHE A 102 -6.30 -12.90 7.83
CA PHE A 102 -7.27 -11.82 7.88
C PHE A 102 -7.37 -11.18 9.27
N ALA A 103 -7.43 -11.98 10.33
CA ALA A 103 -7.58 -11.49 11.69
C ALA A 103 -6.31 -10.81 12.24
N LYS A 104 -5.13 -11.32 11.93
CA LYS A 104 -3.87 -10.78 12.50
C LYS A 104 -3.23 -9.71 11.62
N VAL A 105 -3.24 -9.90 10.29
CA VAL A 105 -2.54 -9.00 9.37
C VAL A 105 -3.46 -7.90 8.88
N ILE A 106 -4.55 -8.24 8.21
CA ILE A 106 -5.41 -7.22 7.59
C ILE A 106 -6.08 -6.34 8.65
N TRP A 107 -6.58 -6.94 9.74
CA TRP A 107 -7.18 -6.18 10.83
C TRP A 107 -6.19 -5.23 11.52
N SER A 108 -4.93 -5.67 11.72
CA SER A 108 -3.89 -4.83 12.29
C SER A 108 -3.52 -3.67 11.36
N ILE A 109 -3.32 -3.95 10.07
CA ILE A 109 -3.02 -2.91 9.06
C ILE A 109 -4.17 -1.90 8.97
N SER A 110 -5.42 -2.37 8.92
CA SER A 110 -6.60 -1.49 8.83
C SER A 110 -6.72 -0.55 10.03
N LYS A 111 -6.47 -1.04 11.25
CA LYS A 111 -6.45 -0.20 12.47
C LYS A 111 -5.37 0.87 12.39
N VAL A 112 -4.13 0.48 12.07
CA VAL A 112 -3.01 1.41 11.98
C VAL A 112 -3.27 2.46 10.91
N THR A 113 -3.78 2.06 9.75
CA THR A 113 -4.11 2.97 8.65
C THR A 113 -5.24 3.94 9.04
N ALA A 114 -6.29 3.45 9.68
CA ALA A 114 -7.41 4.30 10.11
C ALA A 114 -6.95 5.36 11.12
N ILE A 115 -6.13 4.98 12.11
CA ILE A 115 -5.60 5.91 13.12
C ILE A 115 -4.61 6.89 12.46
N ALA A 116 -3.72 6.41 11.59
CA ALA A 116 -2.75 7.24 10.90
C ALA A 116 -3.40 8.29 9.98
N LEU A 117 -4.56 7.97 9.38
CA LEU A 117 -5.31 8.89 8.53
C LEU A 117 -6.18 9.87 9.31
N ALA A 118 -6.68 9.49 10.47
CA ALA A 118 -7.62 10.32 11.25
C ALA A 118 -7.02 11.69 11.60
N VAL A 119 -5.76 11.74 12.03
CA VAL A 119 -5.10 12.98 12.44
C VAL A 119 -4.85 13.93 11.25
N PRO A 120 -4.24 13.50 10.14
CA PRO A 120 -4.05 14.36 8.98
C PRO A 120 -5.36 14.85 8.36
N LEU A 121 -6.39 14.00 8.33
CA LEU A 121 -7.71 14.39 7.84
C LEU A 121 -8.36 15.47 8.71
N ALA A 122 -8.26 15.33 10.04
CA ALA A 122 -8.76 16.35 10.96
C ALA A 122 -8.03 17.69 10.77
N VAL A 123 -6.71 17.66 10.61
CA VAL A 123 -5.92 18.89 10.38
C VAL A 123 -6.23 19.51 9.02
N ALA A 124 -6.37 18.71 7.96
CA ALA A 124 -6.71 19.19 6.64
C ALA A 124 -8.13 19.81 6.60
N TYR A 125 -9.04 19.31 7.43
CA TYR A 125 -10.37 19.87 7.57
C TYR A 125 -10.39 21.21 8.33
N TRP A 126 -9.52 21.35 9.33
CA TRP A 126 -9.47 22.54 10.19
C TRP A 126 -8.67 23.69 9.57
N GLN A 127 -7.69 23.41 8.72
CA GLN A 127 -6.86 24.40 8.04
C GLN A 127 -6.92 24.22 6.52
N PRO A 128 -7.99 24.65 5.85
CA PRO A 128 -8.06 24.65 4.39
C PRO A 128 -7.24 25.81 3.82
N GLY A 129 -5.91 25.76 3.97
CA GLY A 129 -4.99 26.76 3.43
C GLY A 129 -4.44 26.31 2.08
N GLU A 130 -4.42 27.20 1.09
CA GLU A 130 -3.75 26.98 -0.18
C GLU A 130 -2.33 27.55 -0.10
N GLY A 131 -1.32 26.68 -0.05
CA GLY A 131 0.07 27.11 -0.07
C GLY A 131 1.05 25.99 0.22
N ILE A 132 2.30 26.22 -0.20
CA ILE A 132 3.40 25.25 -0.03
C ILE A 132 3.70 24.97 1.45
N TRP A 133 3.54 25.96 2.31
CA TRP A 133 3.72 25.84 3.75
C TRP A 133 2.68 24.94 4.40
N ASN A 134 1.43 25.03 3.96
CA ASN A 134 0.36 24.16 4.44
C ASN A 134 0.60 22.72 4.01
N LEU A 135 1.05 22.49 2.77
CA LEU A 135 1.41 21.18 2.26
C LEU A 135 2.55 20.55 3.06
N LEU A 136 3.60 21.31 3.39
CA LEU A 136 4.70 20.85 4.22
C LEU A 136 4.25 20.51 5.64
N THR A 137 3.38 21.32 6.23
CA THR A 137 2.83 21.08 7.57
C THR A 137 2.01 19.79 7.60
N ILE A 138 1.11 19.60 6.63
CA ILE A 138 0.30 18.39 6.53
C ILE A 138 1.20 17.16 6.31
N PHE A 139 2.23 17.28 5.46
CA PHE A 139 3.19 16.20 5.22
C PHE A 139 3.93 15.78 6.51
N LEU A 140 4.44 16.75 7.28
CA LEU A 140 5.10 16.48 8.55
C LEU A 140 4.16 15.81 9.57
N ILE A 141 2.95 16.33 9.71
CA ILE A 141 1.93 15.75 10.60
C ILE A 141 1.59 14.33 10.16
N CYS A 142 1.45 14.09 8.86
CA CYS A 142 1.20 12.77 8.29
C CYS A 142 2.35 11.80 8.61
N ALA A 143 3.59 12.23 8.44
CA ALA A 143 4.77 11.42 8.73
C ALA A 143 4.87 11.07 10.23
N ILE A 144 4.65 12.04 11.12
CA ILE A 144 4.69 11.84 12.57
C ILE A 144 3.53 10.93 13.01
N SER A 145 2.31 11.20 12.55
CA SER A 145 1.12 10.40 12.88
C SER A 145 1.28 8.95 12.45
N THR A 146 1.76 8.73 11.23
CA THR A 146 2.01 7.38 10.70
C THR A 146 3.08 6.66 11.50
N SER A 147 4.22 7.32 11.78
CA SER A 147 5.31 6.74 12.56
C SER A 147 4.85 6.35 13.97
N MET A 148 4.09 7.21 14.62
CA MET A 148 3.56 6.97 15.96
C MET A 148 2.53 5.83 15.98
N SER A 149 1.62 5.79 15.00
CA SER A 149 0.63 4.73 14.86
C SER A 149 1.28 3.35 14.61
N VAL A 150 2.31 3.30 13.76
CA VAL A 150 3.07 2.07 13.50
C VAL A 150 3.81 1.63 14.77
N TYR A 151 4.45 2.54 15.49
CA TYR A 151 5.19 2.22 16.71
C TYR A 151 4.27 1.67 17.83
N TRP A 152 3.08 2.27 18.02
CA TRP A 152 2.18 1.87 19.10
C TRP A 152 1.36 0.63 18.79
N PHE A 153 0.82 0.53 17.57
CA PHE A 153 -0.15 -0.50 17.18
C PHE A 153 0.36 -1.50 16.14
N GLY A 154 1.41 -1.13 15.36
CA GLY A 154 1.93 -1.97 14.29
C GLY A 154 3.04 -2.93 14.73
N LEU A 155 3.84 -2.56 15.74
CA LEU A 155 5.03 -3.31 16.13
C LEU A 155 4.76 -4.28 17.27
N THR A 156 5.27 -5.50 17.13
CA THR A 156 5.29 -6.49 18.22
C THR A 156 6.31 -6.11 19.30
N PRO A 157 6.16 -6.59 20.56
CA PRO A 157 7.09 -6.28 21.64
C PRO A 157 8.56 -6.57 21.30
N GLY A 158 8.83 -7.67 20.57
CA GLY A 158 10.19 -8.01 20.14
C GLY A 158 10.78 -7.02 19.12
N GLU A 159 9.98 -6.55 18.19
CA GLU A 159 10.39 -5.55 17.18
C GLU A 159 10.68 -4.19 17.83
N LYS A 160 9.90 -3.80 18.85
CA LYS A 160 10.15 -2.57 19.62
C LYS A 160 11.53 -2.58 20.29
N ILE A 161 11.89 -3.71 20.92
CA ILE A 161 13.21 -3.88 21.56
C ILE A 161 14.32 -3.78 20.51
N TYR A 162 14.15 -4.43 19.35
CA TYR A 162 15.14 -4.39 18.27
C TYR A 162 15.35 -2.97 17.72
N ILE A 163 14.27 -2.23 17.49
CA ILE A 163 14.35 -0.83 17.00
C ILE A 163 15.03 0.04 18.06
N CYS A 164 14.66 -0.09 19.32
CA CYS A 164 15.22 0.71 20.41
C CYS A 164 16.74 0.47 20.55
N SER A 165 17.19 -0.79 20.46
CA SER A 165 18.62 -1.13 20.47
C SER A 165 19.39 -0.58 19.26
N LYS A 166 18.76 -0.59 18.07
CA LYS A 166 19.37 -0.07 16.85
C LYS A 166 19.51 1.46 16.89
N VAL A 167 18.45 2.15 17.33
CA VAL A 167 18.46 3.62 17.50
C VAL A 167 19.50 4.04 18.53
N SER A 168 19.58 3.37 19.67
CA SER A 168 20.61 3.60 20.69
C SER A 168 22.03 3.41 20.14
N SER A 169 22.25 2.37 19.33
CA SER A 169 23.54 2.12 18.67
C SER A 169 23.92 3.23 17.67
N ILE A 170 22.95 3.75 16.93
CA ILE A 170 23.18 4.87 15.99
C ILE A 170 23.48 6.15 16.78
N ALA A 171 22.67 6.46 17.81
CA ALA A 171 22.87 7.63 18.66
C ALA A 171 24.25 7.64 19.34
N SER A 172 24.74 6.47 19.75
CA SER A 172 26.08 6.35 20.33
C SER A 172 27.23 6.58 19.33
N LYS A 173 26.97 6.28 18.03
CA LYS A 173 27.95 6.58 16.95
C LYS A 173 28.04 8.06 16.59
N PHE A 174 26.96 8.81 16.74
CA PHE A 174 26.95 10.25 16.49
C PHE A 174 27.48 11.07 17.68
N LYS A 175 27.68 10.44 18.83
CA LYS A 175 28.20 11.10 20.04
C LYS A 175 29.74 10.94 20.20
N LYS A 176 30.39 10.30 19.25
CA LYS A 176 31.84 10.16 19.12
C LYS A 176 32.33 10.97 17.94
#